data_7658e56587132dd4f53a7a93d13f77e6
#
_entry.id   7658e56587132dd4f53a7a93d13f77e6
#
_cell.length_a   1.000
_cell.length_b   1.000
_cell.length_c   1.000
_cell.angle_alpha   90.00
_cell.angle_beta   90.00
_cell.angle_gamma   90.00
#
_symmetry.space_group_name_H-M   'P 1'
#
loop_
_entity.id
_entity.type
_entity.pdbx_description
1 polymer ?
#
loop_
_entity_poly.entity_id
_entity_poly.type
_entity_poly.pdbx_seq_one_letter_code
_entity_poly.pdbx_strand_id
1 'polypeptide(L)'
;MPLSSVSAAQWRALSMRAAEPNGYYLPEWELAVNASARGRLDAAALGAWRDASTLIGLLPVISMWRAYKIPLPALVSADPYGTLCTPLLDRDMAEEAVTGILQQAPGAHSRRAPPSRTAIICPNGNWR
;
A
#
# COMPACT_ATOMS: atom_id res chain seq x y z
N MET A 1 -9.02 1.93 0.37
CA MET A 1 -9.58 2.88 1.34
C MET A 1 -8.66 4.11 1.46
N PRO A 2 -9.12 5.25 1.95
CA PRO A 2 -8.24 6.36 2.25
C PRO A 2 -7.19 5.97 3.29
N LEU A 3 -5.94 6.40 3.11
CA LEU A 3 -4.86 6.08 4.04
C LEU A 3 -5.14 6.59 5.46
N SER A 4 -5.79 7.75 5.56
CA SER A 4 -6.19 8.37 6.84
C SER A 4 -7.28 7.59 7.61
N SER A 5 -7.96 6.64 6.97
CA SER A 5 -8.98 5.81 7.63
C SER A 5 -8.40 4.57 8.33
N VAL A 6 -7.12 4.28 8.10
CA VAL A 6 -6.44 3.16 8.76
C VAL A 6 -6.13 3.53 10.21
N SER A 7 -6.51 2.67 11.15
CA SER A 7 -6.23 2.90 12.57
C SER A 7 -4.72 2.95 12.82
N ALA A 8 -4.21 4.08 13.32
CA ALA A 8 -2.80 4.25 13.64
C ALA A 8 -2.29 3.21 14.65
N ALA A 9 -3.14 2.77 15.57
CA ALA A 9 -2.79 1.73 16.55
C ALA A 9 -2.59 0.37 15.88
N GLN A 10 -3.50 -0.03 14.99
CA GLN A 10 -3.38 -1.28 14.22
C GLN A 10 -2.17 -1.24 13.27
N TRP A 11 -1.97 -0.11 12.63
CA TRP A 11 -0.82 0.13 11.74
C TRP A 11 0.51 0.01 12.49
N ARG A 12 0.63 0.67 13.65
CA ARG A 12 1.83 0.57 14.48
C ARG A 12 2.05 -0.86 15.00
N ALA A 13 0.99 -1.56 15.39
CA ALA A 13 1.08 -2.95 15.79
C ALA A 13 1.57 -3.86 14.65
N LEU A 14 1.13 -3.61 13.41
CA LEU A 14 1.63 -4.32 12.24
C LEU A 14 3.11 -4.03 11.99
N SER A 15 3.54 -2.75 12.05
CA SER A 15 4.94 -2.39 11.79
C SER A 15 5.92 -3.06 12.77
N MET A 16 5.47 -3.33 14.00
CA MET A 16 6.29 -4.07 14.99
C MET A 16 6.39 -5.57 14.69
N ARG A 17 5.46 -6.13 13.91
CA ARG A 17 5.43 -7.54 13.52
C ARG A 17 5.81 -7.77 12.06
N ALA A 18 6.18 -6.72 11.34
CA ALA A 18 6.48 -6.80 9.93
C ALA A 18 7.63 -7.78 9.66
N ALA A 19 7.50 -8.57 8.59
CA ALA A 19 8.53 -9.47 8.11
C ALA A 19 9.77 -8.70 7.69
N GLU A 20 9.58 -7.53 7.10
CA GLU A 20 10.63 -6.58 6.74
C GLU A 20 10.28 -5.19 7.29
N PRO A 21 11.09 -4.66 8.22
CA PRO A 21 10.85 -3.34 8.77
C PRO A 21 10.99 -2.25 7.70
N ASN A 22 10.00 -1.37 7.61
CA ASN A 22 10.05 -0.23 6.70
C ASN A 22 9.68 1.05 7.48
N GLY A 23 10.70 1.84 7.81
CA GLY A 23 10.52 3.08 8.55
C GLY A 23 9.75 4.16 7.81
N TYR A 24 9.71 4.09 6.47
CA TYR A 24 8.93 5.02 5.64
C TYR A 24 7.43 4.70 5.66
N TYR A 25 7.04 3.50 6.07
CA TYR A 25 5.63 3.09 6.20
C TYR A 25 5.15 3.09 7.66
N LEU A 26 5.74 3.92 8.50
CA LEU A 26 5.20 4.20 9.82
C LEU A 26 4.05 5.20 9.72
N PRO A 27 3.00 5.07 10.56
CA PRO A 27 1.86 5.99 10.50
C PRO A 27 2.25 7.44 10.73
N GLU A 28 3.23 7.71 11.57
CA GLU A 28 3.72 9.05 11.85
C GLU A 28 4.35 9.72 10.63
N TRP A 29 5.08 8.96 9.83
CA TRP A 29 5.71 9.45 8.60
C TRP A 29 4.69 9.60 7.48
N GLU A 30 4.00 8.52 7.15
CA GLU A 30 3.08 8.48 6.01
C GLU A 30 1.90 9.44 6.15
N LEU A 31 1.33 9.57 7.35
CA LEU A 31 0.24 10.51 7.57
C LEU A 31 0.73 11.96 7.47
N ALA A 32 1.94 12.26 7.96
CA ALA A 32 2.54 13.59 7.82
C ALA A 32 2.85 13.92 6.36
N VAL A 33 3.41 12.97 5.60
CA VAL A 33 3.68 13.12 4.15
C VAL A 33 2.37 13.31 3.39
N ASN A 34 1.36 12.50 3.66
CA ASN A 34 0.05 12.61 3.00
C ASN A 34 -0.65 13.96 3.29
N ALA A 35 -0.43 14.52 4.46
CA ALA A 35 -1.01 15.82 4.84
C ALA A 35 -0.26 17.03 4.26
N SER A 36 1.04 16.92 4.01
CA SER A 36 1.91 18.05 3.68
C SER A 36 2.49 18.02 2.27
N ALA A 37 2.62 16.86 1.64
CA ALA A 37 3.26 16.73 0.33
C ALA A 37 2.33 17.17 -0.80
N ARG A 38 2.72 18.21 -1.53
CA ARG A 38 1.98 18.68 -2.71
C ARG A 38 1.84 17.58 -3.75
N GLY A 39 0.62 17.34 -4.22
CA GLY A 39 0.31 16.34 -5.24
C GLY A 39 0.18 14.91 -4.73
N ARG A 40 0.29 14.70 -3.41
CA ARG A 40 0.15 13.39 -2.78
C ARG A 40 -0.96 13.30 -1.75
N LEU A 41 -1.78 14.33 -1.69
CA LEU A 41 -3.05 14.30 -0.96
C LEU A 41 -3.91 13.16 -1.49
N ASP A 42 -4.58 12.45 -0.62
CA ASP A 42 -5.46 11.31 -0.91
C ASP A 42 -4.73 10.01 -1.33
N ALA A 43 -3.60 9.71 -0.74
CA ALA A 43 -3.05 8.36 -0.81
C ALA A 43 -4.07 7.34 -0.30
N ALA A 44 -4.18 6.22 -0.99
CA ALA A 44 -5.01 5.10 -0.61
C ALA A 44 -4.17 4.05 0.11
N ALA A 45 -4.82 3.25 0.93
CA ALA A 45 -4.22 2.06 1.51
C ALA A 45 -4.85 0.81 0.88
N LEU A 46 -4.01 -0.10 0.41
CA LEU A 46 -4.37 -1.49 0.21
C LEU A 46 -4.04 -2.22 1.49
N GLY A 47 -5.05 -2.74 2.17
CA GLY A 47 -4.87 -3.38 3.47
C GLY A 47 -5.43 -4.79 3.50
N ALA A 48 -4.81 -5.66 4.26
CA ALA A 48 -5.32 -6.99 4.54
C ALA A 48 -5.55 -7.16 6.03
N TRP A 49 -6.68 -7.72 6.40
CA TRP A 49 -7.05 -7.99 7.78
C TRP A 49 -7.34 -9.48 7.97
N ARG A 50 -6.85 -10.03 9.07
CA ARG A 50 -7.24 -11.36 9.51
C ARG A 50 -8.66 -11.36 10.09
N ASP A 51 -8.98 -10.31 10.84
CA ASP A 51 -10.27 -10.07 11.49
C ASP A 51 -10.52 -8.56 11.57
N ALA A 52 -11.65 -8.13 12.12
CA ALA A 52 -12.03 -6.72 12.19
C ALA A 52 -11.03 -5.82 12.94
N SER A 53 -10.15 -6.41 13.76
CA SER A 53 -9.22 -5.69 14.63
C SER A 53 -7.75 -5.88 14.30
N THR A 54 -7.40 -6.89 13.48
CA THR A 54 -6.02 -7.29 13.24
C THR A 54 -5.60 -7.04 11.80
N LEU A 55 -4.89 -5.96 11.58
CA LEU A 55 -4.26 -5.63 10.31
C LEU A 55 -3.02 -6.51 10.11
N ILE A 56 -2.96 -7.26 9.01
CA ILE A 56 -1.86 -8.18 8.68
C ILE A 56 -1.04 -7.74 7.46
N GLY A 57 -1.55 -6.80 6.68
CA GLY A 57 -0.83 -6.26 5.54
C GLY A 57 -1.26 -4.83 5.22
N LEU A 58 -0.30 -4.00 4.80
CA LEU A 58 -0.55 -2.61 4.41
C LEU A 58 0.42 -2.17 3.30
N LEU A 59 -0.13 -1.59 2.26
CA LEU A 59 0.62 -0.94 1.19
C LEU A 59 -0.03 0.41 0.87
N PRO A 60 0.62 1.53 1.21
CA PRO A 60 0.21 2.85 0.76
C PRO A 60 0.41 3.00 -0.75
N VAL A 61 -0.61 3.47 -1.47
CA VAL A 61 -0.59 3.61 -2.92
C VAL A 61 -1.22 4.91 -3.40
N ILE A 62 -0.81 5.33 -4.57
CA ILE A 62 -1.41 6.44 -5.31
C ILE A 62 -1.59 6.04 -6.77
N SER A 63 -2.61 6.56 -7.46
CA SER A 63 -2.78 6.24 -8.87
C SER A 63 -1.65 6.81 -9.73
N MET A 64 -1.30 6.11 -10.80
CA MET A 64 -0.31 6.55 -11.79
C MET A 64 -0.66 7.93 -12.36
N TRP A 65 -1.96 8.20 -12.59
CA TRP A 65 -2.43 9.51 -13.02
C TRP A 65 -2.08 10.63 -12.03
N ARG A 66 -2.28 10.40 -10.74
CA ARG A 66 -1.97 11.40 -9.71
C ARG A 66 -0.47 11.59 -9.53
N ALA A 67 0.28 10.48 -9.53
CA ALA A 67 1.72 10.51 -9.33
C ALA A 67 2.48 11.15 -10.51
N TYR A 68 2.14 10.76 -11.74
CA TYR A 68 2.95 11.08 -12.93
C TYR A 68 2.16 11.64 -14.10
N LYS A 69 0.83 11.87 -13.94
CA LYS A 69 -0.07 12.32 -15.02
C LYS A 69 -0.13 11.36 -16.22
N ILE A 70 0.14 10.09 -15.97
CA ILE A 70 0.09 9.04 -16.98
C ILE A 70 -1.28 8.33 -16.88
N PRO A 71 -2.10 8.30 -17.94
CA PRO A 71 -3.45 7.73 -17.91
C PRO A 71 -3.44 6.20 -18.02
N LEU A 72 -2.72 5.56 -17.12
CA LEU A 72 -2.69 4.11 -17.00
C LEU A 72 -3.45 3.65 -15.75
N PRO A 73 -4.21 2.55 -15.81
CA PRO A 73 -4.89 1.98 -14.66
C PRO A 73 -3.91 1.22 -13.77
N ALA A 74 -2.93 1.94 -13.24
CA ALA A 74 -1.89 1.40 -12.38
C ALA A 74 -1.80 2.16 -11.07
N LEU A 75 -1.36 1.47 -10.04
CA LEU A 75 -1.03 2.04 -8.73
C LEU A 75 0.47 2.03 -8.55
N VAL A 76 0.98 3.05 -7.89
CA VAL A 76 2.38 3.15 -7.49
C VAL A 76 2.45 3.33 -5.97
N SER A 77 3.55 2.95 -5.36
CA SER A 77 3.80 3.21 -3.95
C SER A 77 3.66 4.71 -3.67
N ALA A 78 2.96 5.04 -2.58
CA ALA A 78 2.67 6.43 -2.23
C ALA A 78 3.90 7.20 -1.74
N ASP A 79 4.97 6.52 -1.33
CA ASP A 79 6.16 7.19 -0.81
C ASP A 79 7.15 7.60 -1.91
N PRO A 80 7.28 8.92 -2.20
CA PRO A 80 8.21 9.43 -3.20
C PRO A 80 9.64 9.54 -2.70
N TYR A 81 9.79 9.63 -1.39
CA TYR A 81 11.06 9.90 -0.74
C TYR A 81 11.68 8.62 -0.19
N GLY A 82 10.88 7.56 -0.08
CA GLY A 82 11.32 6.26 0.39
C GLY A 82 12.15 5.52 -0.66
N THR A 83 13.26 4.97 -0.24
CA THR A 83 14.05 4.03 -1.04
C THR A 83 13.51 2.61 -0.93
N LEU A 84 12.63 2.36 0.02
CA LEU A 84 12.01 1.07 0.31
C LEU A 84 10.53 1.11 -0.04
N CYS A 85 10.12 0.34 -1.02
CA CYS A 85 8.71 0.18 -1.42
C CYS A 85 8.12 -1.15 -0.92
N THR A 86 8.79 -1.82 0.00
CA THR A 86 8.34 -3.10 0.55
C THR A 86 7.08 -2.90 1.38
N PRO A 87 5.98 -3.58 1.08
CA PRO A 87 4.76 -3.49 1.87
C PRO A 87 5.02 -3.99 3.30
N LEU A 88 4.27 -3.46 4.26
CA LEU A 88 4.24 -4.04 5.59
C LEU A 88 3.41 -5.32 5.55
N LEU A 89 4.03 -6.44 5.84
CA LEU A 89 3.40 -7.76 5.90
C LEU A 89 3.70 -8.38 7.25
N ASP A 90 2.70 -8.91 7.91
CA ASP A 90 2.88 -9.69 9.13
C ASP A 90 3.78 -10.89 8.83
N ARG A 91 4.85 -11.09 9.62
CA ARG A 91 5.84 -12.15 9.39
C ARG A 91 5.27 -13.55 9.42
N ASP A 92 4.21 -13.75 10.22
CA ASP A 92 3.60 -15.08 10.43
C ASP A 92 2.44 -15.33 9.46
N MET A 93 1.96 -14.29 8.75
CA MET A 93 0.80 -14.34 7.85
C MET A 93 1.06 -13.65 6.50
N ALA A 94 2.28 -13.73 6.01
CA ALA A 94 2.70 -12.97 4.84
C ALA A 94 1.94 -13.37 3.56
N GLU A 95 1.63 -14.65 3.36
CA GLU A 95 0.89 -15.13 2.18
C GLU A 95 -0.55 -14.62 2.17
N GLU A 96 -1.24 -14.70 3.31
CA GLU A 96 -2.60 -14.19 3.47
C GLU A 96 -2.63 -12.66 3.31
N ALA A 97 -1.62 -11.98 3.86
CA ALA A 97 -1.49 -10.53 3.74
C ALA A 97 -1.32 -10.10 2.28
N VAL A 98 -0.44 -10.75 1.53
CA VAL A 98 -0.24 -10.47 0.09
C VAL A 98 -1.51 -10.76 -0.69
N THR A 99 -2.15 -11.88 -0.45
CA THR A 99 -3.40 -12.26 -1.12
C THR A 99 -4.49 -11.21 -0.88
N GLY A 100 -4.65 -10.77 0.38
CA GLY A 100 -5.63 -9.75 0.74
C GLY A 100 -5.35 -8.39 0.10
N ILE A 101 -4.08 -7.97 0.03
CA ILE A 101 -3.67 -6.74 -0.65
C ILE A 101 -3.98 -6.82 -2.15
N LEU A 102 -3.62 -7.92 -2.81
CA LEU A 102 -3.84 -8.09 -4.24
C LEU A 102 -5.33 -8.15 -4.61
N GLN A 103 -6.17 -8.71 -3.75
CA GLN A 103 -7.62 -8.75 -3.96
C GLN A 103 -8.25 -7.34 -3.94
N GLN A 104 -7.66 -6.38 -3.28
CA GLN A 104 -8.13 -4.99 -3.24
C GLN A 104 -7.62 -4.15 -4.41
N ALA A 105 -6.66 -4.65 -5.17
CA ALA A 105 -6.15 -3.94 -6.33
C ALA A 105 -7.24 -3.79 -7.41
N PRO A 106 -7.36 -2.63 -8.07
CA PRO A 106 -8.31 -2.42 -9.14
C PRO A 106 -8.13 -3.49 -10.24
N GLY A 107 -9.22 -4.17 -10.61
CA GLY A 107 -9.20 -5.23 -11.62
C GLY A 107 -9.21 -6.67 -11.08
N ALA A 108 -9.00 -6.88 -9.78
CA ALA A 108 -9.06 -8.22 -9.18
C ALA A 108 -10.46 -8.87 -9.26
N HIS A 109 -11.53 -8.09 -9.40
CA HIS A 109 -12.92 -8.55 -9.38
C HIS A 109 -13.59 -8.63 -10.75
N SER A 110 -12.91 -8.33 -11.85
CA SER A 110 -13.50 -8.40 -13.19
C SER A 110 -13.44 -9.82 -13.73
N ARG A 111 -14.48 -10.62 -13.45
CA ARG A 111 -14.65 -11.98 -14.04
C ARG A 111 -14.98 -11.97 -15.53
N ARG A 112 -15.01 -10.80 -16.21
CA ARG A 112 -15.44 -10.67 -17.61
C ARG A 112 -14.52 -9.87 -18.54
N ALA A 113 -13.39 -9.37 -18.05
CA ALA A 113 -12.37 -8.78 -18.91
C ALA A 113 -11.09 -9.64 -18.83
N PRO A 114 -10.27 -9.70 -19.90
CA PRO A 114 -8.95 -10.28 -19.77
C PRO A 114 -8.24 -9.53 -18.62
N PRO A 115 -7.41 -10.19 -17.83
CA PRO A 115 -6.81 -9.58 -16.66
C PRO A 115 -6.02 -8.35 -17.12
N SER A 116 -6.62 -7.18 -16.97
CA SER A 116 -5.86 -5.94 -17.00
C SER A 116 -4.89 -6.05 -15.83
N ARG A 117 -3.64 -6.33 -16.17
CA ARG A 117 -2.57 -6.47 -15.19
C ARG A 117 -2.45 -5.14 -14.45
N THR A 118 -3.07 -5.07 -13.28
CA THR A 118 -2.79 -3.97 -12.36
C THR A 118 -1.36 -4.13 -11.92
N ALA A 119 -0.48 -3.30 -12.47
CA ALA A 119 0.90 -3.28 -12.05
C ALA A 119 1.01 -2.42 -10.79
N ILE A 120 1.56 -2.98 -9.74
CA ILE A 120 2.08 -2.20 -8.61
C ILE A 120 3.52 -1.89 -8.96
N ILE A 121 3.81 -0.64 -9.26
CA ILE A 121 5.14 -0.20 -9.70
C ILE A 121 5.86 0.44 -8.51
N CYS A 122 7.02 -0.08 -8.21
CA CYS A 122 7.96 0.56 -7.31
C CYS A 122 8.88 1.48 -8.13
N PRO A 123 8.85 2.81 -7.92
CA PRO A 123 9.58 3.76 -8.77
C PRO A 123 11.10 3.55 -8.78
N ASN A 124 11.64 2.87 -7.79
CA ASN A 124 13.09 2.70 -7.62
C ASN A 124 13.64 1.35 -8.08
N GLY A 125 12.82 0.53 -8.77
CA GLY A 125 13.29 -0.61 -9.59
C GLY A 125 14.02 -1.75 -8.86
N ASN A 126 14.00 -1.80 -7.55
CA ASN A 126 14.74 -2.81 -6.79
C ASN A 126 13.79 -3.91 -6.29
N TRP A 127 13.43 -4.82 -7.18
CA TRP A 127 12.88 -6.11 -6.79
C TRP A 127 14.07 -7.04 -6.47
N ARG A 128 14.24 -7.38 -5.24
CA ARG A 128 15.07 -8.53 -4.83
C ARG A 128 14.20 -9.72 -4.51
#